data_e34ae93a42cf57d2e46069e879e9c0ad
#
_entry.id   e34ae93a42cf57d2e46069e879e9c0ad
#
_cell.length_a   1.000
_cell.length_b   1.000
_cell.length_c   1.000
_cell.angle_alpha   90.00
_cell.angle_beta   90.00
_cell.angle_gamma   90.00
#
_symmetry.space_group_name_H-M   'P 1'
#
loop_
_entity.id
_entity.type
_entity.pdbx_description
1 polymer ?
#
loop_
_entity_poly.entity_id
_entity_poly.type
_entity_poly.pdbx_seq_one_letter_code
_entity_poly.pdbx_strand_id
1 'polypeptide(L)'
;MRRIIVVLSLLLCSLASSLAGEHRIVIVSLDGCRWDYPQMYHTPFLDKLGHDGVQAVMQPSFPSSTFPNHYTLATGLVPDHHGIIANVFYHKATNTTFALGKNQNDPAYWGGDPIWLIAKRQGKRVGVVYWPGSDVAIKGEYPDY
;
A
#
# COMPACT_ATOMS: atom_id res chain seq x y z
N MET A 1 -35.29 19.26 28.44
CA MET A 1 -34.07 19.94 28.03
C MET A 1 -32.93 18.98 27.81
N ARG A 2 -32.49 18.12 28.76
CA ARG A 2 -31.33 17.21 28.61
C ARG A 2 -31.43 16.24 27.41
N ARG A 3 -32.61 15.69 27.11
CA ARG A 3 -32.86 14.79 25.96
C ARG A 3 -32.79 15.51 24.60
N ILE A 4 -33.19 16.77 24.52
CA ILE A 4 -33.16 17.58 23.31
C ILE A 4 -31.72 17.96 22.98
N ILE A 5 -30.89 18.25 23.98
CA ILE A 5 -29.46 18.56 23.79
C ILE A 5 -28.71 17.33 23.26
N VAL A 6 -29.00 16.12 23.76
CA VAL A 6 -28.38 14.88 23.30
C VAL A 6 -28.76 14.58 21.84
N VAL A 7 -30.03 14.76 21.46
CA VAL A 7 -30.46 14.57 20.06
C VAL A 7 -29.84 15.60 19.13
N LEU A 8 -29.74 16.86 19.55
CA LEU A 8 -29.10 17.92 18.77
C LEU A 8 -27.61 17.67 18.58
N SER A 9 -26.88 17.18 19.60
CA SER A 9 -25.46 16.84 19.50
C SER A 9 -25.21 15.64 18.58
N LEU A 10 -26.09 14.62 18.61
CA LEU A 10 -26.01 13.48 17.69
C LEU A 10 -26.30 13.89 16.23
N LEU A 11 -27.24 14.79 16.00
CA LEU A 11 -27.52 15.36 14.67
C LEU A 11 -26.34 16.22 14.16
N LEU A 12 -25.72 17.05 15.02
CA LEU A 12 -24.51 17.81 14.61
C LEU A 12 -23.33 16.90 14.30
N CYS A 13 -23.11 15.81 15.04
CA CYS A 13 -22.07 14.83 14.72
C CYS A 13 -22.32 14.13 13.38
N SER A 14 -23.57 13.81 13.04
CA SER A 14 -23.88 13.19 11.74
C SER A 14 -23.73 14.15 10.56
N LEU A 15 -24.00 15.44 10.75
CA LEU A 15 -23.78 16.49 9.73
C LEU A 15 -22.28 16.77 9.51
N ALA A 16 -21.45 16.71 10.54
CA ALA A 16 -20.02 16.91 10.41
C ALA A 16 -19.35 15.80 9.55
N SER A 17 -19.87 14.59 9.59
CA SER A 17 -19.38 13.47 8.78
C SER A 17 -19.69 13.62 7.28
N SER A 18 -20.73 14.38 6.91
CA SER A 18 -21.12 14.58 5.50
C SER A 18 -20.35 15.73 4.81
N LEU A 19 -19.60 16.52 5.58
CA LEU A 19 -18.74 17.61 5.05
C LEU A 19 -17.29 17.16 4.77
N ALA A 20 -16.94 15.93 5.11
CA ALA A 20 -15.67 15.35 4.73
C ALA A 20 -15.65 15.13 3.21
N GLY A 21 -15.00 16.02 2.47
CA GLY A 21 -14.82 15.90 1.04
C GLY A 21 -14.21 14.54 0.67
N GLU A 22 -14.47 14.06 -0.54
CA GLU A 22 -13.84 12.82 -1.05
C GLU A 22 -12.31 13.03 -1.11
N HIS A 23 -11.60 12.47 -0.16
CA HIS A 23 -10.15 12.45 -0.20
C HIS A 23 -9.68 11.38 -1.20
N ARG A 24 -8.79 11.78 -2.10
CA ARG A 24 -8.11 10.89 -3.03
C ARG A 24 -6.68 10.72 -2.58
N ILE A 25 -6.21 9.48 -2.57
CA ILE A 25 -4.81 9.15 -2.26
C ILE A 25 -4.19 8.57 -3.53
N VAL A 26 -3.03 9.10 -3.91
CA VAL A 26 -2.20 8.57 -4.98
C VAL A 26 -0.86 8.20 -4.37
N ILE A 27 -0.47 6.93 -4.52
CA ILE A 27 0.81 6.42 -4.07
C ILE A 27 1.62 6.09 -5.32
N VAL A 28 2.79 6.71 -5.47
CA VAL A 28 3.73 6.44 -6.56
C VAL A 28 5.01 5.89 -5.96
N SER A 29 5.41 4.69 -6.39
CA SER A 29 6.68 4.09 -6.02
C SER A 29 7.64 4.12 -7.19
N LEU A 30 8.87 4.53 -6.93
CA LEU A 30 9.97 4.56 -7.90
C LEU A 30 10.99 3.50 -7.45
N ASP A 31 10.94 2.32 -8.08
CA ASP A 31 11.86 1.23 -7.75
C ASP A 31 13.31 1.60 -8.09
N GLY A 32 14.24 1.20 -7.22
CA GLY A 32 15.66 1.52 -7.39
C GLY A 32 16.01 3.01 -7.24
N CYS A 33 15.08 3.85 -6.81
CA CYS A 33 15.31 5.27 -6.62
C CYS A 33 16.00 5.53 -5.27
N ARG A 34 17.27 5.95 -5.32
CA ARG A 34 18.02 6.33 -4.13
C ARG A 34 17.51 7.66 -3.56
N TRP A 35 17.50 7.78 -2.24
CA TRP A 35 16.93 8.91 -1.50
C TRP A 35 17.50 10.29 -1.91
N ASP A 36 18.73 10.34 -2.40
CA ASP A 36 19.41 11.57 -2.78
C ASP A 36 19.40 11.87 -4.29
N TYR A 37 18.73 11.05 -5.10
CA TYR A 37 18.61 11.32 -6.55
C TYR A 37 17.99 12.69 -6.87
N PRO A 38 16.97 13.20 -6.15
CA PRO A 38 16.48 14.56 -6.38
C PRO A 38 17.52 15.65 -6.19
N GLN A 39 18.54 15.41 -5.36
CA GLN A 39 19.66 16.34 -5.15
C GLN A 39 20.74 16.25 -6.24
N MET A 40 20.82 15.10 -6.94
CA MET A 40 21.83 14.84 -7.96
C MET A 40 21.35 15.14 -9.37
N TYR A 41 20.05 15.16 -9.59
CA TYR A 41 19.43 15.30 -10.90
C TYR A 41 18.39 16.41 -10.90
N HIS A 42 18.11 16.96 -12.08
CA HIS A 42 17.05 17.95 -12.22
C HIS A 42 15.67 17.29 -12.13
N THR A 43 15.00 17.43 -11.00
CA THR A 43 13.72 16.78 -10.69
C THR A 43 12.69 17.81 -10.21
N PRO A 44 12.28 18.79 -11.06
CA PRO A 44 11.52 19.95 -10.61
C PRO A 44 10.17 19.61 -9.96
N PHE A 45 9.53 18.52 -10.37
CA PHE A 45 8.28 18.09 -9.72
C PHE A 45 8.51 17.45 -8.35
N LEU A 46 9.55 16.64 -8.18
CA LEU A 46 9.89 16.07 -6.87
C LEU A 46 10.37 17.16 -5.91
N ASP A 47 11.16 18.10 -6.41
CA ASP A 47 11.62 19.26 -5.65
C ASP A 47 10.43 20.10 -5.17
N LYS A 48 9.46 20.36 -6.06
CA LYS A 48 8.24 21.07 -5.70
C LYS A 48 7.41 20.32 -4.68
N LEU A 49 7.22 18.99 -4.84
CA LEU A 49 6.48 18.16 -3.87
C LEU A 49 7.17 18.17 -2.50
N GLY A 50 8.51 18.09 -2.48
CA GLY A 50 9.29 18.17 -1.24
C GLY A 50 9.18 19.52 -0.54
N HIS A 51 9.12 20.62 -1.32
CA HIS A 51 8.96 21.97 -0.79
C HIS A 51 7.54 22.23 -0.26
N ASP A 52 6.51 21.80 -0.99
CA ASP A 52 5.11 22.08 -0.66
C ASP A 52 4.53 21.10 0.38
N GLY A 53 5.19 19.98 0.58
CA GLY A 53 4.75 18.90 1.46
C GLY A 53 5.79 18.53 2.52
N VAL A 54 5.97 17.22 2.71
CA VAL A 54 6.93 16.66 3.67
C VAL A 54 7.89 15.73 2.93
N GLN A 55 9.18 15.89 3.18
CA GLN A 55 10.23 15.01 2.68
C GLN A 55 10.87 14.24 3.83
N ALA A 56 11.10 12.94 3.63
CA ALA A 56 11.78 12.08 4.60
C ALA A 56 12.62 11.01 3.89
N VAL A 57 13.65 10.54 4.57
CA VAL A 57 14.44 9.39 4.14
C VAL A 57 13.81 8.12 4.68
N MET A 58 13.52 7.16 3.81
CA MET A 58 12.96 5.86 4.18
C MET A 58 14.04 4.80 4.15
N GLN A 59 14.16 4.04 5.23
CA GLN A 59 14.99 2.84 5.27
C GLN A 59 14.18 1.64 4.80
N PRO A 60 14.63 0.90 3.77
CA PRO A 60 13.94 -0.31 3.31
C PRO A 60 14.02 -1.44 4.34
N SER A 61 13.08 -2.39 4.24
CA SER A 61 13.15 -3.66 4.96
C SER A 61 14.27 -4.56 4.40
N PHE A 62 14.81 -5.44 5.23
CA PHE A 62 15.71 -6.48 4.76
C PHE A 62 14.92 -7.72 4.28
N PRO A 63 15.29 -8.30 3.12
CA PRO A 63 16.28 -7.83 2.15
C PRO A 63 15.74 -6.66 1.31
N SER A 64 16.62 -5.72 0.95
CA SER A 64 16.26 -4.54 0.15
C SER A 64 16.04 -4.89 -1.33
N SER A 65 15.12 -5.80 -1.60
CA SER A 65 14.73 -6.27 -2.93
C SER A 65 13.35 -5.76 -3.30
N THR A 66 13.04 -5.71 -4.59
CA THR A 66 11.81 -5.12 -5.15
C THR A 66 10.53 -5.67 -4.51
N PHE A 67 10.30 -6.98 -4.59
CA PHE A 67 9.04 -7.60 -4.15
C PHE A 67 8.83 -7.52 -2.64
N PRO A 68 9.82 -7.91 -1.80
CA PRO A 68 9.68 -7.75 -0.35
C PRO A 68 9.33 -6.33 0.07
N ASN A 69 10.04 -5.33 -0.47
CA ASN A 69 9.85 -3.95 -0.02
C ASN A 69 8.55 -3.32 -0.53
N HIS A 70 8.18 -3.52 -1.79
CA HIS A 70 6.89 -3.03 -2.28
C HIS A 70 5.71 -3.66 -1.53
N TYR A 71 5.82 -4.94 -1.18
CA TYR A 71 4.76 -5.60 -0.44
C TYR A 71 4.75 -5.22 1.05
N THR A 72 5.92 -4.93 1.63
CA THR A 72 6.03 -4.28 2.94
C THR A 72 5.32 -2.91 2.96
N LEU A 73 5.54 -2.07 1.95
CA LEU A 73 4.85 -0.78 1.83
C LEU A 73 3.34 -0.94 1.70
N ALA A 74 2.89 -1.97 0.97
CA ALA A 74 1.47 -2.22 0.77
C ALA A 74 0.75 -2.80 1.99
N THR A 75 1.46 -3.58 2.83
CA THR A 75 0.84 -4.31 3.95
C THR A 75 1.15 -3.73 5.31
N GLY A 76 2.23 -2.93 5.43
CA GLY A 76 2.77 -2.50 6.72
C GLY A 76 3.44 -3.64 7.51
N LEU A 77 3.64 -4.81 6.90
CA LEU A 77 4.29 -5.97 7.52
C LEU A 77 5.72 -6.11 7.00
N VAL A 78 6.59 -6.71 7.80
CA VAL A 78 7.94 -7.11 7.38
C VAL A 78 7.91 -8.42 6.58
N PRO A 79 8.94 -8.73 5.76
CA PRO A 79 8.94 -9.87 4.85
C PRO A 79 8.62 -11.23 5.45
N ASP A 80 9.08 -11.53 6.66
CA ASP A 80 8.78 -12.79 7.35
C ASP A 80 7.31 -12.90 7.81
N HIS A 81 6.61 -11.78 7.96
CA HIS A 81 5.20 -11.75 8.32
C HIS A 81 4.26 -11.78 7.11
N HIS A 82 4.64 -11.18 5.99
CA HIS A 82 3.81 -11.20 4.79
C HIS A 82 4.20 -12.29 3.78
N GLY A 83 5.29 -13.02 4.01
CA GLY A 83 5.68 -14.21 3.27
C GLY A 83 6.54 -13.97 2.02
N ILE A 84 6.60 -12.77 1.47
CA ILE A 84 7.43 -12.44 0.30
C ILE A 84 8.83 -12.04 0.79
N ILE A 85 9.71 -13.01 0.97
CA ILE A 85 11.01 -12.85 1.62
C ILE A 85 12.16 -12.54 0.65
N ALA A 86 11.96 -12.74 -0.64
CA ALA A 86 12.92 -12.41 -1.71
C ALA A 86 12.22 -12.33 -3.07
N ASN A 87 12.93 -11.91 -4.12
CA ASN A 87 12.43 -11.99 -5.50
C ASN A 87 12.43 -13.43 -6.04
N VAL A 88 13.21 -14.31 -5.44
CA VAL A 88 13.24 -15.76 -5.70
C VAL A 88 13.49 -16.47 -4.37
N PHE A 89 12.61 -17.39 -3.97
CA PHE A 89 12.79 -18.17 -2.75
C PHE A 89 12.02 -19.49 -2.78
N TYR A 90 12.50 -20.48 -2.03
CA TYR A 90 11.78 -21.74 -1.83
C TYR A 90 10.72 -21.58 -0.75
N HIS A 91 9.47 -21.92 -1.09
CA HIS A 91 8.33 -21.87 -0.18
C HIS A 91 8.00 -23.26 0.34
N LYS A 92 8.38 -23.51 1.59
CA LYS A 92 8.31 -24.86 2.18
C LYS A 92 6.87 -25.41 2.26
N ALA A 93 5.88 -24.57 2.54
CA ALA A 93 4.51 -25.02 2.71
C ALA A 93 3.86 -25.55 1.42
N THR A 94 4.20 -24.96 0.27
CA THR A 94 3.72 -25.39 -1.05
C THR A 94 4.70 -26.32 -1.76
N ASN A 95 5.90 -26.52 -1.20
CA ASN A 95 7.00 -27.30 -1.81
C ASN A 95 7.36 -26.79 -3.22
N THR A 96 7.33 -25.47 -3.42
CA THR A 96 7.59 -24.81 -4.70
C THR A 96 8.56 -23.66 -4.53
N THR A 97 9.11 -23.16 -5.64
CA THR A 97 9.97 -21.96 -5.64
C THR A 97 9.18 -20.77 -6.20
N PHE A 98 8.97 -19.76 -5.37
CA PHE A 98 8.52 -18.45 -5.85
C PHE A 98 9.57 -17.85 -6.77
N ALA A 99 9.15 -17.38 -7.92
CA ALA A 99 10.02 -16.66 -8.85
C ALA A 99 9.23 -15.72 -9.74
N LEU A 100 9.78 -14.54 -9.96
CA LEU A 100 9.32 -13.54 -10.91
C LEU A 100 9.12 -14.13 -12.31
N GLY A 101 8.00 -13.81 -12.97
CA GLY A 101 7.67 -14.26 -14.32
C GLY A 101 7.33 -15.75 -14.43
N LYS A 102 7.18 -16.46 -13.29
CA LYS A 102 6.83 -17.91 -13.28
C LYS A 102 5.53 -18.19 -12.53
N ASN A 103 5.54 -18.06 -11.22
CA ASN A 103 4.43 -18.44 -10.36
C ASN A 103 4.09 -17.41 -9.29
N GLN A 104 4.53 -16.18 -9.49
CA GLN A 104 4.26 -15.07 -8.58
C GLN A 104 2.77 -14.81 -8.34
N ASN A 105 1.90 -15.25 -9.24
CA ASN A 105 0.46 -15.04 -9.16
C ASN A 105 -0.26 -16.08 -8.30
N ASP A 106 0.45 -17.04 -7.71
CA ASP A 106 -0.15 -17.97 -6.76
C ASP A 106 -0.38 -17.27 -5.41
N PRO A 107 -1.65 -17.12 -4.97
CA PRO A 107 -1.98 -16.42 -3.72
C PRO A 107 -1.41 -17.09 -2.47
N ALA A 108 -0.97 -18.33 -2.54
CA ALA A 108 -0.39 -19.05 -1.40
C ALA A 108 0.91 -18.42 -0.85
N TYR A 109 1.58 -17.61 -1.65
CA TYR A 109 2.79 -16.89 -1.22
C TYR A 109 2.51 -15.59 -0.47
N TRP A 110 1.32 -14.98 -0.66
CA TRP A 110 1.02 -13.59 -0.30
C TRP A 110 0.21 -13.52 0.99
N GLY A 111 0.88 -13.27 2.09
CA GLY A 111 0.24 -13.07 3.40
C GLY A 111 -0.13 -11.61 3.66
N GLY A 112 -0.85 -11.39 4.76
CA GLY A 112 -1.29 -10.04 5.15
C GLY A 112 -2.47 -9.52 4.34
N ASP A 113 -2.79 -8.24 4.55
CA ASP A 113 -3.82 -7.50 3.82
C ASP A 113 -3.19 -6.25 3.21
N PRO A 114 -3.01 -6.19 1.89
CA PRO A 114 -2.48 -4.99 1.27
C PRO A 114 -3.49 -3.84 1.29
N ILE A 115 -2.98 -2.62 1.32
CA ILE A 115 -3.77 -1.39 1.48
C ILE A 115 -4.93 -1.27 0.48
N TRP A 116 -4.79 -1.80 -0.73
CA TRP A 116 -5.85 -1.79 -1.73
C TRP A 116 -7.05 -2.66 -1.34
N LEU A 117 -6.83 -3.82 -0.69
CA LEU A 117 -7.94 -4.64 -0.19
C LEU A 117 -8.57 -4.00 1.06
N ILE A 118 -7.77 -3.42 1.94
CA ILE A 118 -8.27 -2.71 3.13
C ILE A 118 -9.16 -1.53 2.71
N ALA A 119 -8.72 -0.73 1.74
CA ALA A 119 -9.48 0.40 1.23
C ALA A 119 -10.78 -0.05 0.53
N LYS A 120 -10.71 -1.10 -0.30
CA LYS A 120 -11.86 -1.70 -0.98
C LYS A 120 -12.91 -2.18 0.02
N ARG A 121 -12.51 -2.89 1.07
CA ARG A 121 -13.42 -3.36 2.15
C ARG A 121 -14.05 -2.22 2.93
N GLN A 122 -13.47 -1.03 2.89
CA GLN A 122 -14.03 0.22 3.42
C GLN A 122 -14.90 0.97 2.40
N GLY A 123 -15.28 0.34 1.28
CA GLY A 123 -16.12 0.94 0.24
C GLY A 123 -15.43 1.97 -0.64
N LYS A 124 -14.09 2.03 -0.65
CA LYS A 124 -13.33 2.90 -1.56
C LYS A 124 -13.09 2.19 -2.89
N ARG A 125 -13.11 2.93 -3.99
CA ARG A 125 -12.67 2.43 -5.31
C ARG A 125 -11.16 2.50 -5.39
N VAL A 126 -10.52 1.40 -5.79
CA VAL A 126 -9.07 1.27 -5.79
C VAL A 126 -8.56 0.77 -7.15
N GLY A 127 -7.67 1.55 -7.76
CA GLY A 127 -6.89 1.14 -8.91
C GLY A 127 -5.43 0.91 -8.51
N VAL A 128 -4.83 -0.16 -9.03
CA VAL A 128 -3.42 -0.48 -8.79
C VAL A 128 -2.74 -0.85 -10.10
N VAL A 129 -1.62 -0.19 -10.40
CA VAL A 129 -0.89 -0.38 -11.66
C VAL A 129 0.54 -0.83 -11.35
N TYR A 130 0.91 -2.01 -11.83
CA TYR A 130 2.27 -2.59 -11.72
C TYR A 130 2.85 -2.71 -10.31
N TRP A 131 2.02 -2.67 -9.28
CA TRP A 131 2.50 -2.92 -7.91
C TRP A 131 2.62 -4.43 -7.65
N PRO A 132 3.74 -4.94 -7.10
CA PRO A 132 3.89 -6.35 -6.75
C PRO A 132 2.72 -6.88 -5.91
N GLY A 133 2.05 -7.93 -6.42
CA GLY A 133 0.88 -8.53 -5.78
C GLY A 133 -0.47 -7.96 -6.22
N SER A 134 -0.51 -6.90 -7.05
CA SER A 134 -1.78 -6.34 -7.52
C SER A 134 -2.52 -7.24 -8.52
N ASP A 135 -1.80 -8.11 -9.19
CA ASP A 135 -2.27 -9.12 -10.14
C ASP A 135 -2.58 -10.48 -9.50
N VAL A 136 -2.56 -10.54 -8.17
CA VAL A 136 -2.80 -11.76 -7.39
C VAL A 136 -4.15 -11.68 -6.67
N ALA A 137 -4.91 -12.77 -6.70
CA ALA A 137 -6.15 -12.92 -5.93
C ALA A 137 -5.86 -13.13 -4.43
N ILE A 138 -5.28 -12.14 -3.77
CA ILE A 138 -4.92 -12.23 -2.36
C ILE A 138 -6.20 -12.40 -1.53
N LYS A 139 -6.29 -13.51 -0.79
CA LYS A 139 -7.53 -13.91 -0.08
C LYS A 139 -8.77 -13.95 -0.98
N GLY A 140 -8.59 -14.25 -2.26
CA GLY A 140 -9.67 -14.32 -3.24
C GLY A 140 -10.14 -12.97 -3.79
N GLU A 141 -9.44 -11.87 -3.49
CA GLU A 141 -9.82 -10.52 -3.89
C GLU A 141 -8.75 -9.83 -4.74
N TYR A 142 -9.20 -9.00 -5.68
CA TYR A 142 -8.36 -8.10 -6.49
C TYR A 142 -8.71 -6.64 -6.19
N PRO A 143 -7.83 -5.66 -6.51
CA PRO A 143 -8.24 -4.26 -6.63
C PRO A 143 -9.35 -4.14 -7.68
N ASP A 144 -10.02 -2.98 -7.75
CA ASP A 144 -11.14 -2.79 -8.70
C ASP A 144 -10.65 -2.55 -10.14
N TYR A 145 -9.42 -2.00 -10.29
CA TYR A 145 -8.79 -1.70 -11.57
C TYR A 145 -7.31 -1.96 -11.53
#